data_21f055e71676928f58d7bbe532775885
#
_entry.id   21f055e71676928f58d7bbe532775885
#
_cell.length_a   1.000
_cell.length_b   1.000
_cell.length_c   1.000
_cell.angle_alpha   90.00
_cell.angle_beta   90.00
_cell.angle_gamma   90.00
#
_symmetry.space_group_name_H-M   'P 1'
#
loop_
_entity.id
_entity.type
_entity.pdbx_description
1 polymer ?
#
loop_
_entity_poly.entity_id
_entity_poly.type
_entity_poly.pdbx_seq_one_letter_code
_entity_poly.pdbx_strand_id
1 'polypeptide(L)'
;MSSRITRRSVNTGIGAALISPVLVRAPAYAQGGGAPIKIGFGMALTGPLAVNGKQALLGAQIWQEEVNAKGGLLGRQVQLINYDDQSNPTTVPGIYTKLLEIDKVDLIVSGYATNMVAPLIPIAMQKNKTLISLFALDANADFKYPKYFSYIPTGGPNPKQTISEGFFQVAAAQNPKPKTVAIAAEDAEFSRNAAEGARANAKQYGFEVVYDKTYPPNTTDYSPVVRAIQAGNPDLVVICSYPLSSVGMLMSANELGLKPKMMGGAMVGLQATAIKEKLKGKLNGVVNYDNWVPSTKMMAPAAEFFKKYQARAAGQGVDPLGYYLGGWGYAYLQVLAQAVEGAKSINDDKIADYLRNNAVNSIMAEGVRFGKNGEWVKAHQLQVQYHDITDAASLETWRGMSYQTVLKPDEEKTGDVIYPYANAVKA
;
A
#
# COMPACT_ATOMS: atom_id res chain seq x y z
N MET A 1 -83.50 -0.66 41.58
CA MET A 1 -83.39 -1.32 42.89
C MET A 1 -81.93 -1.49 43.20
N SER A 2 -81.43 -0.68 43.87
CA SER A 2 -80.74 -0.54 45.15
C SER A 2 -80.25 -1.80 45.78
N SER A 3 -78.90 -2.01 45.94
CA SER A 3 -78.39 -2.26 47.29
C SER A 3 -76.88 -2.03 47.34
N ARG A 4 -76.45 -1.24 48.26
CA ARG A 4 -75.13 -1.04 48.83
C ARG A 4 -74.76 -2.22 49.71
N ILE A 5 -73.44 -2.57 49.81
CA ILE A 5 -72.78 -3.09 51.01
C ILE A 5 -71.28 -2.85 50.86
N THR A 6 -70.72 -1.98 51.55
CA THR A 6 -69.83 -1.77 52.73
C THR A 6 -68.49 -2.57 52.73
N ARG A 7 -67.47 -1.71 52.99
CA ARG A 7 -66.07 -1.99 53.32
C ARG A 7 -65.87 -3.01 54.44
N ARG A 8 -64.83 -3.87 54.28
CA ARG A 8 -64.00 -4.31 55.39
C ARG A 8 -62.59 -4.48 54.95
N SER A 9 -61.72 -3.77 55.63
CA SER A 9 -60.25 -3.77 55.55
C SER A 9 -59.65 -5.07 56.11
N VAL A 10 -58.65 -5.65 55.37
CA VAL A 10 -57.65 -6.55 55.97
C VAL A 10 -56.31 -6.03 55.58
N ASN A 11 -55.56 -5.55 56.54
CA ASN A 11 -54.10 -5.27 56.46
C ASN A 11 -53.39 -6.61 56.46
N THR A 12 -52.58 -6.84 55.46
CA THR A 12 -51.47 -7.76 55.53
C THR A 12 -50.25 -7.13 54.86
N GLY A 13 -49.21 -6.91 55.64
CA GLY A 13 -47.97 -6.26 55.20
C GLY A 13 -47.22 -7.15 54.23
N ILE A 14 -46.80 -6.56 53.13
CA ILE A 14 -45.79 -7.12 52.22
C ILE A 14 -44.64 -6.15 52.20
N GLY A 15 -43.50 -6.64 52.69
CA GLY A 15 -42.25 -5.86 52.72
C GLY A 15 -41.83 -5.44 51.31
N ALA A 16 -41.68 -4.15 51.12
CA ALA A 16 -41.09 -3.58 49.92
C ALA A 16 -39.59 -3.85 49.92
N ALA A 17 -39.14 -4.84 49.13
CA ALA A 17 -37.75 -4.98 48.77
C ALA A 17 -37.38 -3.80 47.85
N LEU A 18 -36.61 -2.88 48.37
CA LEU A 18 -35.97 -1.80 47.61
C LEU A 18 -34.97 -2.44 46.64
N ILE A 19 -35.41 -2.67 45.38
CA ILE A 19 -34.50 -2.97 44.27
C ILE A 19 -33.80 -1.66 43.94
N SER A 20 -32.61 -1.42 44.48
CA SER A 20 -31.71 -0.36 44.03
C SER A 20 -31.32 -0.64 42.59
N PRO A 21 -31.54 0.30 41.66
CA PRO A 21 -30.98 0.13 40.31
C PRO A 21 -29.45 0.10 40.42
N VAL A 22 -28.86 -1.02 40.07
CA VAL A 22 -27.41 -1.11 39.83
C VAL A 22 -27.17 -0.26 38.58
N LEU A 23 -26.74 0.96 38.79
CA LEU A 23 -26.18 1.82 37.75
C LEU A 23 -24.90 1.10 37.25
N VAL A 24 -25.04 0.30 36.19
CA VAL A 24 -23.91 -0.13 35.38
C VAL A 24 -23.32 1.16 34.82
N ARG A 25 -22.30 1.66 35.47
CA ARG A 25 -21.47 2.73 34.90
C ARG A 25 -20.84 2.13 33.64
N ALA A 26 -21.38 2.50 32.47
CA ALA A 26 -20.62 2.40 31.25
C ALA A 26 -19.27 3.10 31.48
N PRO A 27 -18.14 2.52 31.04
CA PRO A 27 -16.88 3.20 31.16
C PRO A 27 -17.02 4.56 30.49
N ALA A 28 -16.93 5.64 31.28
CA ALA A 28 -16.79 6.98 30.73
C ALA A 28 -15.42 6.99 30.04
N TYR A 29 -15.41 6.78 28.73
CA TYR A 29 -14.26 7.15 27.94
C TYR A 29 -14.02 8.62 28.22
N ALA A 30 -12.86 8.93 28.79
CA ALA A 30 -12.45 10.30 29.03
C ALA A 30 -12.58 11.05 27.70
N GLN A 31 -13.58 11.92 27.57
CA GLN A 31 -13.65 12.86 26.47
C GLN A 31 -12.43 13.76 26.64
N GLY A 32 -11.41 13.51 25.83
CA GLY A 32 -10.28 14.41 25.72
C GLY A 32 -10.81 15.81 25.42
N GLY A 33 -10.46 16.78 26.27
CA GLY A 33 -11.05 18.10 26.24
C GLY A 33 -10.57 18.95 25.06
N GLY A 34 -11.16 18.81 23.87
CA GLY A 34 -10.86 19.66 22.73
C GLY A 34 -11.56 19.20 21.43
N ALA A 35 -11.63 20.07 20.43
CA ALA A 35 -12.12 19.70 19.10
C ALA A 35 -11.27 18.57 18.50
N PRO A 36 -11.86 17.63 17.74
CA PRO A 36 -11.11 16.55 17.09
C PRO A 36 -9.95 17.08 16.24
N ILE A 37 -8.87 16.31 16.15
CA ILE A 37 -7.81 16.55 15.16
C ILE A 37 -8.30 15.99 13.83
N LYS A 38 -8.47 16.86 12.84
CA LYS A 38 -8.93 16.50 11.50
C LYS A 38 -7.74 16.20 10.62
N ILE A 39 -7.71 14.99 10.01
CA ILE A 39 -6.69 14.58 9.05
C ILE A 39 -7.37 14.40 7.70
N GLY A 40 -6.92 15.16 6.69
CA GLY A 40 -7.50 15.17 5.36
C GLY A 40 -6.67 14.44 4.31
N PHE A 41 -7.33 13.72 3.37
CA PHE A 41 -6.67 13.10 2.22
C PHE A 41 -7.63 12.81 1.07
N GLY A 42 -7.09 12.76 -0.16
CA GLY A 42 -7.75 12.11 -1.30
C GLY A 42 -7.43 10.62 -1.30
N MET A 43 -8.30 9.77 -1.88
CA MET A 43 -8.02 8.35 -2.04
C MET A 43 -8.73 7.81 -3.27
N ALA A 44 -8.08 6.94 -4.04
CA ALA A 44 -8.66 6.29 -5.21
C ALA A 44 -9.72 5.26 -4.78
N LEU A 45 -10.99 5.64 -4.74
CA LEU A 45 -12.10 4.77 -4.37
C LEU A 45 -12.88 4.27 -5.58
N THR A 46 -12.75 4.98 -6.71
CA THR A 46 -13.25 4.58 -8.03
C THR A 46 -12.13 4.66 -9.06
N GLY A 47 -12.36 4.11 -10.27
CA GLY A 47 -11.37 4.09 -11.35
C GLY A 47 -10.31 2.98 -11.21
N PRO A 48 -9.25 3.03 -12.04
CA PRO A 48 -8.27 1.95 -12.20
C PRO A 48 -7.47 1.58 -10.93
N LEU A 49 -7.30 2.51 -10.00
CA LEU A 49 -6.55 2.32 -8.76
C LEU A 49 -7.44 1.94 -7.56
N ALA A 50 -8.76 1.82 -7.76
CA ALA A 50 -9.73 1.61 -6.67
C ALA A 50 -9.48 0.33 -5.87
N VAL A 51 -9.02 -0.74 -6.52
CA VAL A 51 -8.69 -2.01 -5.84
C VAL A 51 -7.63 -1.82 -4.75
N ASN A 52 -6.72 -0.87 -4.95
CA ASN A 52 -5.65 -0.54 -4.02
C ASN A 52 -6.09 0.52 -3.00
N GLY A 53 -6.72 1.61 -3.47
CA GLY A 53 -7.14 2.71 -2.59
C GLY A 53 -8.16 2.28 -1.53
N LYS A 54 -9.10 1.40 -1.88
CA LYS A 54 -10.06 0.85 -0.91
C LYS A 54 -9.40 0.05 0.21
N GLN A 55 -8.34 -0.70 -0.09
CA GLN A 55 -7.55 -1.39 0.95
C GLN A 55 -6.93 -0.40 1.93
N ALA A 56 -6.30 0.65 1.39
CA ALA A 56 -5.66 1.67 2.20
C ALA A 56 -6.67 2.41 3.10
N LEU A 57 -7.86 2.75 2.54
CA LEU A 57 -8.90 3.40 3.32
C LEU A 57 -9.41 2.52 4.46
N LEU A 58 -9.62 1.22 4.23
CA LEU A 58 -10.03 0.31 5.30
C LEU A 58 -8.96 0.22 6.40
N GLY A 59 -7.67 0.15 6.02
CA GLY A 59 -6.57 0.22 6.97
C GLY A 59 -6.56 1.51 7.79
N ALA A 60 -6.76 2.65 7.14
CA ALA A 60 -6.85 3.96 7.79
C ALA A 60 -8.03 4.06 8.77
N GLN A 61 -9.19 3.51 8.42
CA GLN A 61 -10.38 3.46 9.29
C GLN A 61 -10.13 2.61 10.55
N ILE A 62 -9.50 1.44 10.39
CA ILE A 62 -9.12 0.59 11.52
C ILE A 62 -8.16 1.35 12.45
N TRP A 63 -7.16 2.05 11.89
CA TRP A 63 -6.26 2.88 12.66
C TRP A 63 -6.99 3.99 13.43
N GLN A 64 -7.91 4.72 12.78
CA GLN A 64 -8.69 5.78 13.44
C GLN A 64 -9.49 5.24 14.64
N GLU A 65 -10.14 4.10 14.47
CA GLU A 65 -10.92 3.48 15.55
C GLU A 65 -10.02 3.09 16.73
N GLU A 66 -8.85 2.50 16.45
CA GLU A 66 -7.92 2.06 17.50
C GLU A 66 -7.23 3.22 18.22
N VAL A 67 -6.84 4.27 17.49
CA VAL A 67 -6.24 5.46 18.14
C VAL A 67 -7.27 6.17 19.00
N ASN A 68 -8.50 6.28 18.54
CA ASN A 68 -9.59 6.91 19.29
C ASN A 68 -9.99 6.11 20.54
N ALA A 69 -9.99 4.79 20.45
CA ALA A 69 -10.23 3.91 21.60
C ALA A 69 -9.14 4.08 22.69
N LYS A 70 -7.94 4.51 22.31
CA LYS A 70 -6.82 4.80 23.24
C LYS A 70 -6.77 6.25 23.73
N GLY A 71 -7.77 7.08 23.39
CA GLY A 71 -7.86 8.48 23.83
C GLY A 71 -7.48 9.50 22.76
N GLY A 72 -7.24 9.07 21.52
CA GLY A 72 -6.89 9.93 20.38
C GLY A 72 -5.41 10.33 20.34
N LEU A 73 -5.12 11.47 19.73
CA LEU A 73 -3.79 12.10 19.68
C LEU A 73 -3.77 13.35 20.55
N LEU A 74 -2.74 13.51 21.36
CA LEU A 74 -2.65 14.62 22.34
C LEU A 74 -3.92 14.77 23.20
N GLY A 75 -4.58 13.64 23.54
CA GLY A 75 -5.84 13.64 24.29
C GLY A 75 -7.06 14.11 23.49
N ARG A 76 -6.99 14.25 22.17
CA ARG A 76 -8.06 14.67 21.28
C ARG A 76 -8.45 13.55 20.34
N GLN A 77 -9.73 13.34 20.08
CA GLN A 77 -10.20 12.38 19.09
C GLN A 77 -9.68 12.73 17.70
N VAL A 78 -9.44 11.74 16.86
CA VAL A 78 -9.04 11.91 15.45
C VAL A 78 -10.25 11.73 14.55
N GLN A 79 -10.38 12.60 13.55
CA GLN A 79 -11.38 12.50 12.50
C GLN A 79 -10.68 12.47 11.14
N LEU A 80 -10.85 11.38 10.39
CA LEU A 80 -10.43 11.29 9.00
C LEU A 80 -11.48 11.92 8.09
N ILE A 81 -11.04 12.77 7.16
CA ILE A 81 -11.87 13.40 6.13
C ILE A 81 -11.24 13.03 4.78
N ASN A 82 -11.94 12.23 3.98
CA ASN A 82 -11.41 11.78 2.70
C ASN A 82 -12.39 12.02 1.55
N TYR A 83 -11.84 12.21 0.36
CA TYR A 83 -12.59 12.35 -0.90
C TYR A 83 -12.08 11.33 -1.93
N ASP A 84 -12.99 10.86 -2.79
CA ASP A 84 -12.63 10.02 -3.93
C ASP A 84 -11.91 10.88 -4.99
N ASP A 85 -10.67 10.54 -5.29
CA ASP A 85 -9.91 11.19 -6.36
C ASP A 85 -10.16 10.57 -7.74
N GLN A 86 -11.00 9.52 -7.80
CA GLN A 86 -11.42 8.83 -9.02
C GLN A 86 -10.25 8.26 -9.84
N SER A 87 -9.12 8.02 -9.19
CA SER A 87 -7.85 7.63 -9.85
C SER A 87 -7.39 8.66 -10.91
N ASN A 88 -7.79 9.92 -10.76
CA ASN A 88 -7.50 11.00 -11.69
C ASN A 88 -6.60 12.07 -11.04
N PRO A 89 -5.34 12.22 -11.45
CA PRO A 89 -4.42 13.17 -10.85
C PRO A 89 -4.87 14.64 -10.98
N THR A 90 -5.72 14.97 -11.97
CA THR A 90 -6.21 16.34 -12.16
C THR A 90 -7.22 16.79 -11.10
N THR A 91 -7.85 15.85 -10.38
CA THR A 91 -8.80 16.16 -9.29
C THR A 91 -8.09 16.47 -7.98
N VAL A 92 -6.86 15.99 -7.81
CA VAL A 92 -6.12 16.05 -6.54
C VAL A 92 -5.95 17.49 -6.02
N PRO A 93 -5.49 18.47 -6.82
CA PRO A 93 -5.34 19.84 -6.31
C PRO A 93 -6.64 20.43 -5.76
N GLY A 94 -7.78 20.20 -6.44
CA GLY A 94 -9.09 20.65 -5.99
C GLY A 94 -9.53 20.01 -4.69
N ILE A 95 -9.27 18.70 -4.51
CA ILE A 95 -9.57 17.97 -3.28
C ILE A 95 -8.81 18.57 -2.09
N TYR A 96 -7.49 18.78 -2.22
CA TYR A 96 -6.69 19.29 -1.12
C TYR A 96 -6.93 20.77 -0.82
N THR A 97 -7.27 21.56 -1.83
CA THR A 97 -7.77 22.94 -1.61
C THR A 97 -9.05 22.92 -0.78
N LYS A 98 -10.02 22.05 -1.11
CA LYS A 98 -11.25 21.88 -0.35
C LYS A 98 -11.00 21.43 1.09
N LEU A 99 -10.16 20.41 1.30
CA LEU A 99 -9.78 19.91 2.62
C LEU A 99 -9.19 21.03 3.50
N LEU A 100 -8.29 21.84 2.94
CA LEU A 100 -7.58 22.88 3.69
C LEU A 100 -8.42 24.14 3.90
N GLU A 101 -9.19 24.58 2.89
CA GLU A 101 -9.87 25.87 2.93
C GLU A 101 -11.32 25.80 3.37
N ILE A 102 -12.03 24.70 3.10
CA ILE A 102 -13.44 24.53 3.43
C ILE A 102 -13.62 23.66 4.67
N ASP A 103 -13.06 22.44 4.66
CA ASP A 103 -13.17 21.49 5.76
C ASP A 103 -12.28 21.86 6.95
N LYS A 104 -11.29 22.73 6.72
CA LYS A 104 -10.33 23.21 7.73
C LYS A 104 -9.66 22.06 8.45
N VAL A 105 -9.08 21.11 7.69
CA VAL A 105 -8.33 20.02 8.30
C VAL A 105 -7.03 20.54 8.94
N ASP A 106 -6.69 19.96 10.09
CA ASP A 106 -5.48 20.31 10.82
C ASP A 106 -4.21 19.78 10.12
N LEU A 107 -4.26 18.52 9.69
CA LEU A 107 -3.17 17.79 9.07
C LEU A 107 -3.61 17.18 7.74
N ILE A 108 -2.65 16.96 6.85
CA ILE A 108 -2.87 16.23 5.60
C ILE A 108 -1.92 15.04 5.50
N VAL A 109 -2.39 13.99 4.84
CA VAL A 109 -1.56 12.91 4.30
C VAL A 109 -1.93 12.69 2.84
N SER A 110 -1.14 11.96 2.08
CA SER A 110 -1.52 11.68 0.71
C SER A 110 -2.53 10.53 0.59
N GLY A 111 -3.18 10.44 -0.55
CA GLY A 111 -3.72 9.19 -1.06
C GLY A 111 -2.62 8.29 -1.60
N TYR A 112 -3.03 7.29 -2.36
CA TYR A 112 -2.17 6.25 -2.92
C TYR A 112 -1.71 6.57 -4.34
N ALA A 113 -0.49 6.21 -4.67
CA ALA A 113 0.18 6.21 -5.97
C ALA A 113 0.93 7.49 -6.34
N THR A 114 2.07 7.32 -7.04
CA THR A 114 2.98 8.40 -7.42
C THR A 114 2.28 9.51 -8.20
N ASN A 115 1.50 9.15 -9.21
CA ASN A 115 0.76 10.10 -10.04
C ASN A 115 -0.37 10.85 -9.30
N MET A 116 -0.81 10.36 -8.13
CA MET A 116 -1.77 11.04 -7.26
C MET A 116 -1.06 11.93 -6.22
N VAL A 117 0.18 11.57 -5.86
CA VAL A 117 0.98 12.31 -4.87
C VAL A 117 1.70 13.52 -5.49
N ALA A 118 2.25 13.38 -6.69
CA ALA A 118 3.02 14.45 -7.32
C ALA A 118 2.22 15.77 -7.46
N PRO A 119 0.97 15.79 -7.94
CA PRO A 119 0.19 17.04 -8.02
C PRO A 119 -0.23 17.62 -6.67
N LEU A 120 -0.12 16.86 -5.57
CA LEU A 120 -0.35 17.34 -4.21
C LEU A 120 0.83 18.15 -3.66
N ILE A 121 2.07 17.78 -4.03
CA ILE A 121 3.28 18.41 -3.45
C ILE A 121 3.26 19.93 -3.56
N PRO A 122 2.96 20.56 -4.72
CA PRO A 122 2.86 22.02 -4.81
C PRO A 122 1.85 22.65 -3.85
N ILE A 123 0.72 21.99 -3.60
CA ILE A 123 -0.29 22.47 -2.64
C ILE A 123 0.25 22.41 -1.21
N ALA A 124 0.90 21.29 -0.85
CA ALA A 124 1.54 21.15 0.45
C ALA A 124 2.64 22.20 0.68
N MET A 125 3.44 22.48 -0.35
CA MET A 125 4.46 23.56 -0.34
C MET A 125 3.82 24.93 -0.12
N GLN A 126 2.81 25.28 -0.92
CA GLN A 126 2.12 26.56 -0.83
C GLN A 126 1.49 26.80 0.55
N LYS A 127 0.93 25.75 1.14
CA LYS A 127 0.26 25.80 2.44
C LYS A 127 1.18 25.45 3.61
N ASN A 128 2.47 25.27 3.34
CA ASN A 128 3.50 24.94 4.32
C ASN A 128 3.18 23.69 5.18
N LYS A 129 2.52 22.68 4.59
CA LYS A 129 2.05 21.48 5.27
C LYS A 129 3.09 20.35 5.27
N THR A 130 3.24 19.64 6.36
CA THR A 130 3.96 18.36 6.36
C THR A 130 3.15 17.33 5.59
N LEU A 131 3.80 16.60 4.70
CA LEU A 131 3.18 15.60 3.86
C LEU A 131 3.85 14.24 4.02
N ILE A 132 3.13 13.28 4.62
CA ILE A 132 3.51 11.86 4.58
C ILE A 132 2.77 11.23 3.41
N SER A 133 3.50 10.64 2.47
CA SER A 133 2.91 10.03 1.28
C SER A 133 2.81 8.52 1.37
N LEU A 134 1.73 7.96 0.82
CA LEU A 134 1.50 6.53 0.72
C LEU A 134 1.88 6.04 -0.67
N PHE A 135 3.01 5.33 -0.77
CA PHE A 135 3.52 4.69 -1.98
C PHE A 135 3.66 5.63 -3.17
N ALA A 136 4.58 6.59 -3.04
CA ALA A 136 4.98 7.47 -4.12
C ALA A 136 6.47 7.29 -4.41
N LEU A 137 6.79 6.69 -5.54
CA LEU A 137 8.15 6.40 -5.96
C LEU A 137 8.84 7.68 -6.45
N ASP A 138 9.74 8.21 -5.62
CA ASP A 138 10.60 9.38 -5.93
C ASP A 138 9.82 10.64 -6.40
N ALA A 139 8.58 10.82 -5.91
CA ALA A 139 7.71 11.93 -6.32
C ALA A 139 8.25 13.31 -5.93
N ASN A 140 9.15 13.37 -4.95
CA ASN A 140 9.74 14.62 -4.46
C ASN A 140 11.04 15.02 -5.18
N ALA A 141 11.51 14.24 -6.16
CA ALA A 141 12.80 14.44 -6.81
C ALA A 141 12.94 15.85 -7.42
N ASP A 142 11.89 16.31 -8.11
CA ASP A 142 11.88 17.62 -8.77
C ASP A 142 11.52 18.76 -7.80
N PHE A 143 10.66 18.50 -6.83
CA PHE A 143 10.16 19.52 -5.89
C PHE A 143 11.15 19.82 -4.76
N LYS A 144 11.90 18.81 -4.31
CA LYS A 144 12.86 18.91 -3.19
C LYS A 144 12.23 19.49 -1.94
N TYR A 145 10.95 19.17 -1.71
CA TYR A 145 10.19 19.71 -0.59
C TYR A 145 10.68 19.15 0.74
N PRO A 146 11.17 19.98 1.68
CA PRO A 146 11.81 19.50 2.90
C PRO A 146 10.82 18.90 3.93
N LYS A 147 9.52 19.14 3.79
CA LYS A 147 8.47 18.56 4.67
C LYS A 147 7.73 17.39 4.01
N TYR A 148 8.30 16.81 2.97
CA TYR A 148 7.83 15.59 2.34
C TYR A 148 8.52 14.37 2.95
N PHE A 149 7.72 13.31 3.22
CA PHE A 149 8.18 12.03 3.78
C PHE A 149 7.47 10.90 3.05
N SER A 150 8.22 10.10 2.32
CA SER A 150 7.69 8.98 1.53
C SER A 150 7.55 7.74 2.38
N TYR A 151 6.36 7.17 2.46
CA TYR A 151 6.15 5.93 3.18
C TYR A 151 5.95 4.75 2.20
N ILE A 152 7.04 4.40 1.55
CA ILE A 152 7.24 3.24 0.67
C ILE A 152 8.64 2.66 0.95
N PRO A 153 8.82 1.33 1.00
CA PRO A 153 10.10 0.73 1.40
C PRO A 153 11.18 0.74 0.30
N THR A 154 11.02 1.56 -0.73
CA THR A 154 12.10 1.83 -1.69
C THR A 154 13.20 2.71 -1.08
N GLY A 155 13.72 3.51 -1.02
CA GLY A 155 14.65 4.32 -0.21
C GLY A 155 16.04 4.36 -0.82
N GLY A 156 16.97 4.82 0.01
CA GLY A 156 18.33 5.11 -0.42
C GLY A 156 18.44 6.38 -1.24
N PRO A 157 19.62 6.62 -1.83
CA PRO A 157 19.87 7.81 -2.64
C PRO A 157 19.17 7.75 -4.02
N ASN A 158 18.83 6.55 -4.49
CA ASN A 158 18.24 6.29 -5.81
C ASN A 158 16.99 5.40 -5.70
N PRO A 159 15.88 5.89 -5.14
CA PRO A 159 14.71 5.05 -4.85
C PRO A 159 14.07 4.45 -6.11
N LYS A 160 14.23 5.08 -7.29
CA LYS A 160 13.80 4.51 -8.57
C LYS A 160 14.51 3.19 -8.92
N GLN A 161 15.79 3.06 -8.56
CA GLN A 161 16.55 1.83 -8.82
C GLN A 161 16.12 0.71 -7.88
N THR A 162 15.90 1.01 -6.59
CA THR A 162 15.66 -0.01 -5.57
C THR A 162 14.41 -0.86 -5.83
N ILE A 163 13.40 -0.31 -6.54
CA ILE A 163 12.16 -1.05 -6.82
C ILE A 163 12.38 -2.31 -7.68
N SER A 164 13.38 -2.32 -8.54
CA SER A 164 13.71 -3.45 -9.42
C SER A 164 15.14 -3.95 -9.27
N GLU A 165 15.94 -3.39 -8.37
CA GLU A 165 17.35 -3.74 -8.21
C GLU A 165 17.53 -5.23 -7.92
N GLY A 166 16.72 -5.80 -7.02
CA GLY A 166 16.75 -7.22 -6.71
C GLY A 166 16.48 -8.13 -7.91
N PHE A 167 15.63 -7.72 -8.87
CA PHE A 167 15.45 -8.43 -10.13
C PHE A 167 16.77 -8.54 -10.91
N PHE A 168 17.48 -7.42 -11.06
CA PHE A 168 18.75 -7.38 -11.80
C PHE A 168 19.87 -8.09 -11.04
N GLN A 169 19.90 -8.04 -9.71
CA GLN A 169 20.83 -8.81 -8.89
C GLN A 169 20.65 -10.33 -9.10
N VAL A 170 19.40 -10.80 -9.06
CA VAL A 170 19.05 -12.20 -9.30
C VAL A 170 19.45 -12.60 -10.72
N ALA A 171 19.16 -11.79 -11.73
CA ALA A 171 19.52 -12.06 -13.12
C ALA A 171 21.05 -12.11 -13.31
N ALA A 172 21.79 -11.17 -12.73
CA ALA A 172 23.25 -11.10 -12.86
C ALA A 172 23.98 -12.30 -12.23
N ALA A 173 23.36 -12.96 -11.25
CA ALA A 173 23.90 -14.14 -10.58
C ALA A 173 23.66 -15.46 -11.35
N GLN A 174 22.89 -15.43 -12.46
CA GLN A 174 22.58 -16.66 -13.19
C GLN A 174 23.74 -17.16 -14.05
N ASN A 175 23.79 -18.48 -14.27
CA ASN A 175 24.76 -19.13 -15.16
C ASN A 175 24.02 -20.05 -16.17
N PRO A 176 24.07 -19.77 -17.49
CA PRO A 176 24.76 -18.62 -18.11
C PRO A 176 24.07 -17.28 -17.78
N LYS A 177 24.86 -16.23 -17.54
CA LYS A 177 24.37 -14.89 -17.30
C LYS A 177 23.60 -14.37 -18.52
N PRO A 178 22.38 -13.80 -18.33
CA PRO A 178 21.66 -13.07 -19.38
C PRO A 178 22.49 -11.91 -19.93
N LYS A 179 22.21 -11.49 -21.17
CA LYS A 179 22.95 -10.42 -21.84
C LYS A 179 22.08 -9.21 -22.16
N THR A 180 20.82 -9.46 -22.51
CA THR A 180 19.93 -8.45 -23.06
C THR A 180 18.68 -8.27 -22.21
N VAL A 181 18.12 -7.06 -22.22
CA VAL A 181 16.88 -6.74 -21.50
C VAL A 181 15.94 -5.89 -22.36
N ALA A 182 14.65 -6.23 -22.32
CA ALA A 182 13.56 -5.39 -22.81
C ALA A 182 12.90 -4.69 -21.62
N ILE A 183 12.64 -3.39 -21.75
CA ILE A 183 11.93 -2.57 -20.75
C ILE A 183 10.66 -2.03 -21.39
N ALA A 184 9.51 -2.38 -20.83
CA ALA A 184 8.20 -1.88 -21.25
C ALA A 184 7.52 -1.16 -20.09
N ALA A 185 7.04 0.06 -20.30
CA ALA A 185 6.41 0.84 -19.23
C ALA A 185 5.07 1.45 -19.68
N GLU A 186 4.10 1.43 -18.80
CA GLU A 186 2.91 2.27 -18.96
C GLU A 186 3.31 3.75 -18.87
N ASP A 187 2.74 4.59 -19.72
CA ASP A 187 3.04 6.04 -19.70
C ASP A 187 2.32 6.75 -18.55
N ALA A 188 2.69 6.35 -17.32
CA ALA A 188 2.23 6.93 -16.07
C ALA A 188 3.43 7.16 -15.16
N GLU A 189 3.36 8.09 -14.24
CA GLU A 189 4.52 8.60 -13.50
C GLU A 189 5.27 7.51 -12.73
N PHE A 190 4.57 6.67 -11.96
CA PHE A 190 5.20 5.52 -11.29
C PHE A 190 5.95 4.61 -12.27
N SER A 191 5.29 4.25 -13.37
CA SER A 191 5.85 3.29 -14.35
C SER A 191 7.05 3.88 -15.08
N ARG A 192 7.04 5.19 -15.38
CA ARG A 192 8.20 5.91 -15.94
C ARG A 192 9.37 5.94 -14.95
N ASN A 193 9.10 6.27 -13.67
CA ASN A 193 10.12 6.28 -12.62
C ASN A 193 10.74 4.88 -12.41
N ALA A 194 9.90 3.83 -12.37
CA ALA A 194 10.38 2.46 -12.26
C ALA A 194 11.21 2.02 -13.48
N ALA A 195 10.80 2.42 -14.70
CA ALA A 195 11.55 2.14 -15.92
C ALA A 195 12.89 2.89 -15.98
N GLU A 196 12.95 4.12 -15.48
CA GLU A 196 14.20 4.86 -15.32
C GLU A 196 15.16 4.12 -14.39
N GLY A 197 14.66 3.64 -13.25
CA GLY A 197 15.43 2.79 -12.35
C GLY A 197 15.88 1.47 -13.01
N ALA A 198 15.03 0.84 -13.80
CA ALA A 198 15.37 -0.37 -14.53
C ALA A 198 16.47 -0.13 -15.58
N ARG A 199 16.47 1.00 -16.30
CA ARG A 199 17.56 1.38 -17.22
C ARG A 199 18.88 1.58 -16.48
N ALA A 200 18.84 2.24 -15.34
CA ALA A 200 20.02 2.45 -14.51
C ALA A 200 20.58 1.11 -13.99
N ASN A 201 19.71 0.21 -13.54
CA ASN A 201 20.08 -1.15 -13.12
C ASN A 201 20.63 -1.96 -14.30
N ALA A 202 20.01 -1.93 -15.48
CA ALA A 202 20.52 -2.62 -16.67
C ALA A 202 21.96 -2.20 -16.97
N LYS A 203 22.24 -0.90 -16.96
CA LYS A 203 23.58 -0.35 -17.12
C LYS A 203 24.53 -0.81 -16.03
N GLN A 204 24.12 -0.73 -14.76
CA GLN A 204 24.95 -1.11 -13.60
C GLN A 204 25.35 -2.58 -13.63
N TYR A 205 24.44 -3.48 -14.01
CA TYR A 205 24.68 -4.93 -14.06
C TYR A 205 25.18 -5.44 -15.41
N GLY A 206 25.37 -4.53 -16.39
CA GLY A 206 25.96 -4.85 -17.69
C GLY A 206 25.03 -5.61 -18.63
N PHE A 207 23.74 -5.26 -18.66
CA PHE A 207 22.76 -5.75 -19.62
C PHE A 207 22.56 -4.76 -20.77
N GLU A 208 22.53 -5.24 -22.01
CA GLU A 208 22.20 -4.44 -23.18
C GLU A 208 20.69 -4.25 -23.28
N VAL A 209 20.23 -3.00 -23.42
CA VAL A 209 18.81 -2.70 -23.59
C VAL A 209 18.44 -2.81 -25.06
N VAL A 210 17.70 -3.85 -25.45
CA VAL A 210 17.29 -4.13 -26.83
C VAL A 210 15.88 -3.65 -27.18
N TYR A 211 15.08 -3.31 -26.16
CA TYR A 211 13.77 -2.70 -26.30
C TYR A 211 13.52 -1.76 -25.10
N ASP A 212 13.08 -0.55 -25.37
CA ASP A 212 12.74 0.45 -24.34
C ASP A 212 11.65 1.37 -24.86
N LYS A 213 10.40 1.08 -24.51
CA LYS A 213 9.23 1.84 -24.96
C LYS A 213 8.17 1.98 -23.88
N THR A 214 7.47 3.11 -23.92
CA THR A 214 6.22 3.30 -23.20
C THR A 214 5.02 2.98 -24.07
N TYR A 215 3.89 2.68 -23.41
CA TYR A 215 2.57 2.52 -24.02
C TYR A 215 1.52 3.31 -23.24
N PRO A 216 0.43 3.78 -23.88
CA PRO A 216 -0.58 4.62 -23.23
C PRO A 216 -1.31 3.90 -22.08
N PRO A 217 -1.69 4.63 -20.99
CA PRO A 217 -2.38 4.03 -19.83
C PRO A 217 -3.76 3.41 -20.18
N ASN A 218 -4.38 3.84 -21.26
CA ASN A 218 -5.67 3.33 -21.74
C ASN A 218 -5.54 2.23 -22.81
N THR A 219 -4.37 1.63 -22.94
CA THR A 219 -4.13 0.49 -23.83
C THR A 219 -5.04 -0.68 -23.45
N THR A 220 -5.74 -1.24 -24.43
CA THR A 220 -6.62 -2.41 -24.26
C THR A 220 -6.09 -3.67 -24.95
N ASP A 221 -5.27 -3.51 -26.00
CA ASP A 221 -4.56 -4.59 -26.69
C ASP A 221 -3.05 -4.43 -26.53
N TYR A 222 -2.43 -5.35 -25.80
CA TYR A 222 -0.99 -5.36 -25.53
C TYR A 222 -0.21 -6.24 -26.51
N SER A 223 -0.88 -6.92 -27.44
CA SER A 223 -0.23 -7.81 -28.41
C SER A 223 0.83 -7.11 -29.27
N PRO A 224 0.63 -5.85 -29.74
CA PRO A 224 1.67 -5.13 -30.48
C PRO A 224 2.93 -4.88 -29.64
N VAL A 225 2.76 -4.55 -28.36
CA VAL A 225 3.89 -4.31 -27.43
C VAL A 225 4.67 -5.61 -27.23
N VAL A 226 3.97 -6.71 -26.93
CA VAL A 226 4.59 -8.02 -26.70
C VAL A 226 5.31 -8.52 -27.96
N ARG A 227 4.72 -8.40 -29.16
CA ARG A 227 5.38 -8.75 -30.43
C ARG A 227 6.64 -7.93 -30.67
N ALA A 228 6.62 -6.63 -30.35
CA ALA A 228 7.81 -5.78 -30.48
C ALA A 228 8.93 -6.19 -29.49
N ILE A 229 8.57 -6.61 -28.28
CA ILE A 229 9.51 -7.20 -27.31
C ILE A 229 10.11 -8.50 -27.89
N GLN A 230 9.26 -9.41 -28.42
CA GLN A 230 9.70 -10.68 -29.00
C GLN A 230 10.67 -10.48 -30.17
N ALA A 231 10.43 -9.46 -31.02
CA ALA A 231 11.31 -9.15 -32.15
C ALA A 231 12.75 -8.80 -31.72
N GLY A 232 12.92 -8.22 -30.53
CA GLY A 232 14.24 -7.95 -29.92
C GLY A 232 14.91 -9.17 -29.30
N ASN A 233 14.22 -10.32 -29.21
CA ASN A 233 14.71 -11.57 -28.60
C ASN A 233 15.48 -11.36 -27.28
N PRO A 234 14.89 -10.66 -26.27
CA PRO A 234 15.57 -10.34 -25.05
C PRO A 234 15.73 -11.54 -24.12
N ASP A 235 16.86 -11.62 -23.41
CA ASP A 235 17.05 -12.57 -22.32
C ASP A 235 16.16 -12.24 -21.12
N LEU A 236 15.99 -10.96 -20.82
CA LEU A 236 15.20 -10.43 -19.69
C LEU A 236 14.08 -9.54 -20.19
N VAL A 237 12.92 -9.60 -19.53
CA VAL A 237 11.81 -8.67 -19.78
C VAL A 237 11.41 -8.00 -18.47
N VAL A 238 11.48 -6.67 -18.44
CA VAL A 238 11.04 -5.84 -17.31
C VAL A 238 9.80 -5.06 -17.71
N ILE A 239 8.74 -5.22 -16.93
CA ILE A 239 7.44 -4.55 -17.12
C ILE A 239 7.19 -3.65 -15.93
N CYS A 240 6.93 -2.36 -16.20
CA CYS A 240 6.57 -1.35 -15.20
C CYS A 240 5.14 -0.88 -15.47
N SER A 241 4.17 -1.22 -14.60
CA SER A 241 2.76 -1.06 -14.93
C SER A 241 1.86 -0.93 -13.71
N TYR A 242 0.73 -0.23 -13.89
CA TYR A 242 -0.39 -0.21 -12.97
C TYR A 242 -1.32 -1.44 -13.13
N PRO A 243 -2.33 -1.65 -12.26
CA PRO A 243 -3.06 -2.91 -12.16
C PRO A 243 -3.62 -3.45 -13.48
N LEU A 244 -4.31 -2.62 -14.27
CA LEU A 244 -4.93 -3.08 -15.52
C LEU A 244 -3.89 -3.47 -16.56
N SER A 245 -2.87 -2.64 -16.71
CA SER A 245 -1.75 -2.90 -17.63
C SER A 245 -0.94 -4.13 -17.23
N SER A 246 -0.75 -4.37 -15.92
CA SER A 246 -0.09 -5.60 -15.43
C SER A 246 -0.81 -6.86 -15.90
N VAL A 247 -2.15 -6.88 -15.79
CA VAL A 247 -2.98 -7.98 -16.26
C VAL A 247 -2.87 -8.15 -17.78
N GLY A 248 -3.06 -7.06 -18.53
CA GLY A 248 -3.07 -7.09 -20.00
C GLY A 248 -1.72 -7.55 -20.57
N MET A 249 -0.60 -7.04 -20.04
CA MET A 249 0.74 -7.44 -20.46
C MET A 249 1.00 -8.92 -20.19
N LEU A 250 0.67 -9.44 -19.00
CA LEU A 250 0.90 -10.86 -18.67
C LEU A 250 -0.03 -11.79 -19.47
N MET A 251 -1.29 -11.41 -19.68
CA MET A 251 -2.19 -12.18 -20.51
C MET A 251 -1.65 -12.29 -21.95
N SER A 252 -1.29 -11.15 -22.56
CA SER A 252 -0.74 -11.14 -23.93
C SER A 252 0.62 -11.85 -24.02
N ALA A 253 1.47 -11.72 -23.01
CA ALA A 253 2.74 -12.45 -22.96
C ALA A 253 2.54 -13.97 -22.96
N ASN A 254 1.57 -14.46 -22.16
CA ASN A 254 1.22 -15.88 -22.13
C ASN A 254 0.60 -16.36 -23.46
N GLU A 255 -0.36 -15.59 -24.01
CA GLU A 255 -1.05 -15.93 -25.27
C GLU A 255 -0.10 -15.99 -26.47
N LEU A 256 0.87 -15.08 -26.52
CA LEU A 256 1.86 -15.02 -27.60
C LEU A 256 3.09 -15.88 -27.34
N GLY A 257 3.14 -16.58 -26.22
CA GLY A 257 4.24 -17.48 -25.88
C GLY A 257 5.58 -16.78 -25.65
N LEU A 258 5.58 -15.57 -25.07
CA LEU A 258 6.82 -14.86 -24.70
C LEU A 258 7.54 -15.62 -23.58
N LYS A 259 8.73 -16.15 -23.86
CA LYS A 259 9.51 -16.98 -22.92
C LYS A 259 10.96 -16.48 -22.81
N PRO A 260 11.21 -15.33 -22.17
CA PRO A 260 12.58 -14.90 -21.88
C PRO A 260 13.22 -15.82 -20.83
N LYS A 261 14.50 -15.60 -20.50
CA LYS A 261 15.13 -16.32 -19.38
C LYS A 261 14.59 -15.90 -18.03
N MET A 262 14.19 -14.61 -17.88
CA MET A 262 13.51 -14.09 -16.70
C MET A 262 12.55 -12.95 -17.08
N MET A 263 11.37 -12.89 -16.46
CA MET A 263 10.35 -11.88 -16.71
C MET A 263 9.79 -11.36 -15.39
N GLY A 264 9.57 -10.04 -15.32
CA GLY A 264 9.01 -9.45 -14.12
C GLY A 264 9.17 -7.93 -14.07
N GLY A 265 9.57 -7.39 -12.93
CA GLY A 265 9.89 -5.97 -12.76
C GLY A 265 9.04 -5.26 -11.72
N ALA A 266 8.27 -4.25 -12.14
CA ALA A 266 7.50 -3.38 -11.26
C ALA A 266 6.01 -3.37 -11.66
N MET A 267 5.37 -4.52 -11.61
CA MET A 267 3.96 -4.71 -11.94
C MET A 267 3.10 -4.57 -10.67
N VAL A 268 2.47 -3.40 -10.49
CA VAL A 268 1.62 -3.10 -9.32
C VAL A 268 0.44 -4.06 -9.19
N GLY A 269 -0.13 -4.50 -10.31
CA GLY A 269 -1.30 -5.37 -10.31
C GLY A 269 -1.10 -6.67 -9.55
N LEU A 270 0.12 -7.19 -9.54
CA LEU A 270 0.42 -8.47 -8.89
C LEU A 270 0.38 -8.41 -7.35
N GLN A 271 0.17 -7.25 -6.78
CA GLN A 271 -0.03 -7.06 -5.34
C GLN A 271 -1.47 -7.38 -4.89
N ALA A 272 -2.45 -7.27 -5.79
CA ALA A 272 -3.86 -7.45 -5.45
C ALA A 272 -4.29 -8.93 -5.57
N THR A 273 -4.94 -9.46 -4.53
CA THR A 273 -5.42 -10.85 -4.49
C THR A 273 -6.37 -11.18 -5.65
N ALA A 274 -7.32 -10.31 -5.95
CA ALA A 274 -8.27 -10.52 -7.05
C ALA A 274 -7.60 -10.62 -8.43
N ILE A 275 -6.46 -9.95 -8.62
CA ILE A 275 -5.66 -10.05 -9.85
C ILE A 275 -4.88 -11.37 -9.88
N LYS A 276 -4.31 -11.79 -8.75
CA LYS A 276 -3.66 -13.10 -8.62
C LYS A 276 -4.64 -14.23 -8.92
N GLU A 277 -5.87 -14.16 -8.40
CA GLU A 277 -6.95 -15.11 -8.68
C GLU A 277 -7.35 -15.16 -10.16
N LYS A 278 -7.31 -14.04 -10.85
CA LYS A 278 -7.58 -13.96 -12.31
C LYS A 278 -6.43 -14.54 -13.15
N LEU A 279 -5.19 -14.30 -12.76
CA LEU A 279 -4.01 -14.72 -13.52
C LEU A 279 -3.61 -16.17 -13.24
N LYS A 280 -3.78 -16.64 -11.99
CA LYS A 280 -3.44 -18.00 -11.55
C LYS A 280 -2.09 -18.49 -12.10
N GLY A 281 -2.04 -19.65 -12.74
CA GLY A 281 -0.83 -20.25 -13.29
C GLY A 281 -0.04 -19.37 -14.27
N LYS A 282 -0.65 -18.31 -14.85
CA LYS A 282 0.06 -17.34 -15.67
C LYS A 282 1.08 -16.49 -14.90
N LEU A 283 1.03 -16.53 -13.57
CA LEU A 283 2.04 -15.92 -12.71
C LEU A 283 3.30 -16.76 -12.55
N ASN A 284 3.25 -18.07 -12.81
CA ASN A 284 4.39 -18.94 -12.58
C ASN A 284 5.63 -18.45 -13.33
N GLY A 285 6.74 -18.34 -12.60
CA GLY A 285 8.03 -17.87 -13.12
C GLY A 285 8.23 -16.35 -13.10
N VAL A 286 7.17 -15.57 -12.91
CA VAL A 286 7.25 -14.11 -12.85
C VAL A 286 8.00 -13.68 -11.60
N VAL A 287 9.01 -12.81 -11.75
CA VAL A 287 9.78 -12.20 -10.66
C VAL A 287 9.34 -10.74 -10.51
N ASN A 288 8.65 -10.43 -9.43
CA ASN A 288 8.13 -9.09 -9.21
C ASN A 288 8.59 -8.52 -7.87
N TYR A 289 8.52 -7.20 -7.72
CA TYR A 289 8.70 -6.57 -6.43
C TYR A 289 7.54 -6.90 -5.50
N ASP A 290 7.80 -6.90 -4.19
CA ASP A 290 6.77 -6.84 -3.16
C ASP A 290 7.24 -5.93 -2.02
N ASN A 291 6.31 -5.40 -1.25
CA ASN A 291 6.61 -4.53 -0.13
C ASN A 291 6.46 -5.26 1.21
N TRP A 292 5.83 -6.41 1.20
CA TRP A 292 5.59 -7.24 2.36
C TRP A 292 4.97 -8.58 1.94
N VAL A 293 5.34 -9.64 2.62
CA VAL A 293 4.78 -10.98 2.40
C VAL A 293 4.42 -11.65 3.72
N PRO A 294 3.37 -12.51 3.76
CA PRO A 294 3.05 -13.28 4.94
C PRO A 294 4.13 -14.35 5.18
N SER A 295 5.04 -14.11 6.11
CA SER A 295 6.14 -15.02 6.42
C SER A 295 6.19 -15.34 7.90
N THR A 296 7.03 -16.32 8.29
CA THR A 296 7.30 -16.64 9.71
C THR A 296 7.95 -15.49 10.47
N LYS A 297 8.52 -14.51 9.77
CA LYS A 297 9.10 -13.28 10.34
C LYS A 297 8.07 -12.17 10.52
N MET A 298 6.78 -12.44 10.26
CA MET A 298 5.72 -11.45 10.46
C MET A 298 5.71 -10.95 11.89
N MET A 299 5.76 -9.63 12.07
CA MET A 299 5.65 -9.02 13.40
C MET A 299 4.26 -9.31 14.00
N ALA A 300 4.20 -9.60 15.28
CA ALA A 300 2.94 -9.90 15.98
C ALA A 300 1.87 -8.80 15.76
N PRO A 301 2.18 -7.48 15.84
CA PRO A 301 1.20 -6.44 15.56
C PRO A 301 0.65 -6.46 14.13
N ALA A 302 1.46 -6.82 13.12
CA ALA A 302 0.99 -6.98 11.75
C ALA A 302 0.00 -8.15 11.62
N ALA A 303 0.30 -9.29 12.24
CA ALA A 303 -0.58 -10.45 12.24
C ALA A 303 -1.95 -10.14 12.85
N GLU A 304 -1.99 -9.44 13.99
CA GLU A 304 -3.23 -8.99 14.65
C GLU A 304 -4.02 -8.02 13.77
N PHE A 305 -3.33 -7.07 13.12
CA PHE A 305 -3.96 -6.15 12.19
C PHE A 305 -4.60 -6.91 11.02
N PHE A 306 -3.87 -7.80 10.34
CA PHE A 306 -4.41 -8.52 9.19
C PHE A 306 -5.60 -9.41 9.56
N LYS A 307 -5.62 -10.00 10.75
CA LYS A 307 -6.79 -10.71 11.25
C LYS A 307 -8.03 -9.80 11.34
N LYS A 308 -7.88 -8.59 11.91
CA LYS A 308 -8.96 -7.59 11.99
C LYS A 308 -9.37 -7.10 10.61
N TYR A 309 -8.39 -6.77 9.76
CA TYR A 309 -8.64 -6.32 8.40
C TYR A 309 -9.45 -7.35 7.61
N GLN A 310 -9.03 -8.62 7.60
CA GLN A 310 -9.68 -9.70 6.85
C GLN A 310 -11.11 -9.99 7.34
N ALA A 311 -11.32 -9.95 8.65
CA ALA A 311 -12.67 -10.07 9.21
C ALA A 311 -13.59 -8.92 8.75
N ARG A 312 -13.06 -7.72 8.60
CA ARG A 312 -13.80 -6.52 8.21
C ARG A 312 -13.95 -6.39 6.69
N ALA A 313 -12.97 -6.84 5.91
CA ALA A 313 -12.99 -6.79 4.45
C ALA A 313 -14.11 -7.65 3.83
N ALA A 314 -14.57 -8.67 4.55
CA ALA A 314 -15.61 -9.59 4.08
C ALA A 314 -16.88 -8.82 3.72
N GLY A 315 -17.34 -8.99 2.46
CA GLY A 315 -18.56 -8.36 1.95
C GLY A 315 -18.45 -6.85 1.61
N GLN A 316 -17.29 -6.21 1.80
CA GLN A 316 -17.12 -4.78 1.51
C GLN A 316 -16.58 -4.47 0.10
N GLY A 317 -16.34 -5.48 -0.73
CA GLY A 317 -15.79 -5.27 -2.09
C GLY A 317 -14.37 -4.70 -2.09
N VAL A 318 -13.59 -4.97 -1.04
CA VAL A 318 -12.17 -4.65 -0.92
C VAL A 318 -11.34 -5.94 -1.04
N ASP A 319 -10.03 -5.81 -1.24
CA ASP A 319 -9.13 -6.97 -1.26
C ASP A 319 -9.25 -7.76 0.04
N PRO A 320 -9.55 -9.08 -0.01
CA PRO A 320 -9.86 -9.86 1.18
C PRO A 320 -8.67 -10.10 2.11
N LEU A 321 -7.44 -10.03 1.61
CA LEU A 321 -6.23 -10.26 2.40
C LEU A 321 -5.59 -8.96 2.90
N GLY A 322 -5.65 -7.89 2.10
CA GLY A 322 -5.13 -6.58 2.45
C GLY A 322 -3.59 -6.48 2.53
N TYR A 323 -2.87 -7.46 2.01
CA TYR A 323 -1.42 -7.57 2.17
C TYR A 323 -0.64 -6.46 1.46
N TYR A 324 -1.22 -5.87 0.43
CA TYR A 324 -0.57 -4.75 -0.25
C TYR A 324 -0.77 -3.43 0.51
N LEU A 325 -1.95 -2.87 0.48
CA LEU A 325 -2.17 -1.52 1.04
C LEU A 325 -2.97 -1.48 2.34
N GLY A 326 -3.58 -2.58 2.76
CA GLY A 326 -4.31 -2.61 4.03
C GLY A 326 -3.41 -2.24 5.21
N GLY A 327 -2.29 -2.95 5.37
CA GLY A 327 -1.33 -2.70 6.43
C GLY A 327 -0.61 -1.35 6.28
N TRP A 328 -0.25 -0.96 5.06
CA TRP A 328 0.46 0.29 4.81
C TRP A 328 -0.44 1.52 4.99
N GLY A 329 -1.75 1.41 4.66
CA GLY A 329 -2.75 2.45 4.93
C GLY A 329 -3.03 2.68 6.42
N TYR A 330 -2.78 1.66 7.26
CA TYR A 330 -2.75 1.81 8.70
C TYR A 330 -1.40 2.42 9.16
N ALA A 331 -0.30 1.89 8.64
CA ALA A 331 1.06 2.16 9.13
C ALA A 331 1.52 3.61 8.90
N TYR A 332 1.20 4.23 7.74
CA TYR A 332 1.62 5.62 7.51
C TYR A 332 0.93 6.62 8.45
N LEU A 333 -0.29 6.30 8.91
CA LEU A 333 -0.97 7.07 9.96
C LEU A 333 -0.38 6.81 11.35
N GLN A 334 0.17 5.61 11.63
CA GLN A 334 0.96 5.39 12.83
C GLN A 334 2.21 6.27 12.86
N VAL A 335 2.85 6.45 11.71
CA VAL A 335 4.03 7.34 11.56
C VAL A 335 3.63 8.79 11.85
N LEU A 336 2.51 9.26 11.30
CA LEU A 336 1.98 10.59 11.61
C LEU A 336 1.68 10.73 13.12
N ALA A 337 1.02 9.72 13.71
CA ALA A 337 0.69 9.73 15.13
C ALA A 337 1.95 9.84 16.01
N GLN A 338 3.00 9.04 15.72
CA GLN A 338 4.26 9.14 16.45
C GLN A 338 4.91 10.51 16.33
N ALA A 339 4.83 11.12 15.15
CA ALA A 339 5.38 12.46 14.95
C ALA A 339 4.59 13.53 15.70
N VAL A 340 3.26 13.44 15.73
CA VAL A 340 2.39 14.35 16.50
C VAL A 340 2.65 14.22 18.01
N GLU A 341 2.67 12.99 18.52
CA GLU A 341 2.90 12.73 19.95
C GLU A 341 4.34 13.08 20.38
N GLY A 342 5.33 12.75 19.56
CA GLY A 342 6.73 13.04 19.83
C GLY A 342 7.05 14.54 19.76
N ALA A 343 6.44 15.26 18.82
CA ALA A 343 6.53 16.73 18.73
C ALA A 343 5.64 17.44 19.79
N LYS A 344 4.74 16.72 20.46
CA LYS A 344 3.70 17.27 21.35
C LYS A 344 2.91 18.43 20.69
N SER A 345 2.63 18.30 19.41
CA SER A 345 2.09 19.38 18.59
C SER A 345 1.50 18.90 17.28
N ILE A 346 0.48 19.62 16.77
CA ILE A 346 -0.03 19.49 15.40
C ILE A 346 0.59 20.55 14.46
N ASN A 347 1.62 21.26 14.89
CA ASN A 347 2.34 22.21 14.05
C ASN A 347 3.20 21.47 13.02
N ASP A 348 3.04 21.79 11.74
CA ASP A 348 3.69 21.12 10.63
C ASP A 348 5.23 21.16 10.69
N ASP A 349 5.84 22.29 11.13
CA ASP A 349 7.29 22.39 11.26
C ASP A 349 7.82 21.42 12.32
N LYS A 350 7.17 21.36 13.49
CA LYS A 350 7.57 20.48 14.57
C LYS A 350 7.40 18.99 14.21
N ILE A 351 6.35 18.65 13.47
CA ILE A 351 6.11 17.30 12.94
C ILE A 351 7.23 16.92 11.97
N ALA A 352 7.54 17.81 11.01
CA ALA A 352 8.62 17.59 10.07
C ALA A 352 9.98 17.43 10.74
N ASP A 353 10.29 18.28 11.74
CA ASP A 353 11.52 18.18 12.53
C ASP A 353 11.61 16.86 13.28
N TYR A 354 10.50 16.40 13.86
CA TYR A 354 10.47 15.09 14.52
C TYR A 354 10.80 13.96 13.53
N LEU A 355 10.14 13.93 12.37
CA LEU A 355 10.37 12.91 11.35
C LEU A 355 11.78 12.94 10.77
N ARG A 356 12.42 14.10 10.69
CA ARG A 356 13.81 14.23 10.23
C ARG A 356 14.82 13.68 11.23
N ASN A 357 14.57 13.82 12.51
CA ASN A 357 15.56 13.56 13.55
C ASN A 357 15.36 12.22 14.26
N ASN A 358 14.20 11.57 14.10
CA ASN A 358 13.87 10.35 14.83
C ASN A 358 13.60 9.17 13.89
N ALA A 359 13.85 7.97 14.37
CA ALA A 359 13.33 6.76 13.77
C ALA A 359 11.86 6.58 14.15
N VAL A 360 11.08 6.03 13.23
CA VAL A 360 9.66 5.73 13.44
C VAL A 360 9.41 4.24 13.24
N ASN A 361 8.39 3.74 13.93
CA ASN A 361 7.98 2.34 13.89
C ASN A 361 6.51 2.22 13.47
N SER A 362 6.18 1.13 12.83
CA SER A 362 4.80 0.79 12.48
C SER A 362 4.61 -0.72 12.55
N ILE A 363 3.37 -1.18 12.32
CA ILE A 363 3.10 -2.61 12.15
C ILE A 363 3.79 -3.21 10.92
N MET A 364 4.22 -2.39 9.95
CA MET A 364 4.81 -2.87 8.69
C MET A 364 6.33 -2.74 8.64
N ALA A 365 6.93 -1.88 9.45
CA ALA A 365 8.37 -1.65 9.47
C ALA A 365 8.81 -1.00 10.78
N GLU A 366 10.02 -1.34 11.23
CA GLU A 366 10.65 -0.78 12.42
C GLU A 366 11.91 0.00 12.06
N GLY A 367 12.23 1.01 12.87
CA GLY A 367 13.47 1.77 12.75
C GLY A 367 13.59 2.62 11.48
N VAL A 368 12.48 2.97 10.85
CA VAL A 368 12.46 3.76 9.60
C VAL A 368 12.98 5.17 9.89
N ARG A 369 13.96 5.60 9.12
CA ARG A 369 14.50 6.97 9.11
C ARG A 369 14.34 7.57 7.72
N PHE A 370 14.02 8.85 7.68
CA PHE A 370 13.88 9.59 6.42
C PHE A 370 15.17 10.37 6.09
N GLY A 371 15.63 10.22 4.85
CA GLY A 371 16.76 10.95 4.30
C GLY A 371 16.40 12.41 3.92
N LYS A 372 17.37 13.18 3.46
CA LYS A 372 17.18 14.58 3.04
C LYS A 372 16.14 14.73 1.91
N ASN A 373 16.04 13.73 1.03
CA ASN A 373 15.05 13.68 -0.05
C ASN A 373 13.63 13.32 0.43
N GLY A 374 13.46 12.92 1.70
CA GLY A 374 12.20 12.45 2.25
C GLY A 374 11.95 10.96 2.08
N GLU A 375 12.82 10.25 1.38
CA GLU A 375 12.75 8.80 1.21
C GLU A 375 13.37 8.06 2.40
N TRP A 376 13.11 6.78 2.55
CA TRP A 376 13.76 5.96 3.55
C TRP A 376 15.28 5.96 3.35
N VAL A 377 16.05 6.03 4.45
CA VAL A 377 17.52 5.95 4.38
C VAL A 377 17.98 4.57 3.89
N LYS A 378 17.31 3.51 4.36
CA LYS A 378 17.59 2.13 3.96
C LYS A 378 16.34 1.57 3.25
N ALA A 379 16.53 1.11 2.01
CA ALA A 379 15.48 0.39 1.30
C ALA A 379 15.22 -0.99 1.95
N HIS A 380 13.97 -1.42 1.88
CA HIS A 380 13.53 -2.76 2.27
C HIS A 380 12.57 -3.32 1.23
N GLN A 381 13.04 -3.35 -0.05
CA GLN A 381 12.24 -3.80 -1.17
C GLN A 381 12.45 -5.30 -1.39
N LEU A 382 11.37 -6.07 -1.33
CA LEU A 382 11.41 -7.50 -1.64
C LEU A 382 11.37 -7.72 -3.16
N GLN A 383 12.00 -8.83 -3.59
CA GLN A 383 11.78 -9.43 -4.91
C GLN A 383 11.31 -10.86 -4.70
N VAL A 384 10.16 -11.19 -5.25
CA VAL A 384 9.55 -12.51 -5.12
C VAL A 384 9.39 -13.16 -6.48
N GLN A 385 9.48 -14.49 -6.54
CA GLN A 385 9.09 -15.28 -7.71
C GLN A 385 7.84 -16.08 -7.39
N TYR A 386 6.85 -16.03 -8.29
CA TYR A 386 5.66 -16.86 -8.22
C TYR A 386 5.91 -18.23 -8.84
N HIS A 387 5.39 -19.31 -8.23
CA HIS A 387 5.58 -20.69 -8.70
C HIS A 387 4.49 -21.62 -8.17
N ASP A 388 4.37 -22.81 -8.77
CA ASP A 388 3.49 -23.90 -8.36
C ASP A 388 2.00 -23.52 -8.21
N ILE A 389 1.58 -22.45 -8.90
CA ILE A 389 0.19 -22.02 -8.93
C ILE A 389 -0.55 -22.81 -9.98
N THR A 390 -1.66 -23.46 -9.58
CA THR A 390 -2.54 -24.22 -10.44
C THR A 390 -3.89 -23.53 -10.64
N ASP A 391 -4.72 -24.04 -11.53
CA ASP A 391 -6.09 -23.53 -11.73
C ASP A 391 -6.99 -23.74 -10.50
N ALA A 392 -6.64 -24.67 -9.61
CA ALA A 392 -7.31 -24.87 -8.32
C ALA A 392 -6.97 -23.83 -7.27
N ALA A 393 -6.06 -22.88 -7.56
CA ALA A 393 -5.70 -21.82 -6.63
C ALA A 393 -6.93 -21.00 -6.20
N SER A 394 -7.04 -20.77 -4.91
CA SER A 394 -8.14 -20.08 -4.24
C SER A 394 -7.59 -19.03 -3.27
N LEU A 395 -8.47 -18.32 -2.59
CA LEU A 395 -8.08 -17.34 -1.57
C LEU A 395 -7.09 -17.92 -0.54
N GLU A 396 -7.27 -19.19 -0.15
CA GLU A 396 -6.37 -19.82 0.83
C GLU A 396 -4.95 -20.04 0.30
N THR A 397 -4.78 -20.22 -1.02
CA THR A 397 -3.46 -20.28 -1.67
C THR A 397 -2.69 -19.00 -1.42
N TRP A 398 -3.36 -17.84 -1.48
CA TRP A 398 -2.75 -16.53 -1.37
C TRP A 398 -2.49 -16.08 0.09
N ARG A 399 -3.00 -16.81 1.09
CA ARG A 399 -2.77 -16.48 2.52
C ARG A 399 -1.35 -16.75 2.98
N GLY A 400 -0.67 -17.72 2.38
CA GLY A 400 0.65 -18.17 2.81
C GLY A 400 1.73 -17.91 1.78
N MET A 401 2.84 -18.62 1.92
CA MET A 401 4.03 -18.48 1.08
C MET A 401 4.21 -19.61 0.06
N SER A 402 3.28 -20.57 -0.02
CA SER A 402 3.43 -21.78 -0.86
C SER A 402 3.51 -21.50 -2.37
N TYR A 403 3.07 -20.32 -2.80
CA TYR A 403 3.00 -19.90 -4.19
C TYR A 403 4.10 -18.91 -4.58
N GLN A 404 4.96 -18.53 -3.64
CA GLN A 404 5.99 -17.52 -3.89
C GLN A 404 7.25 -17.74 -3.04
N THR A 405 8.39 -17.37 -3.60
CA THR A 405 9.69 -17.41 -2.95
C THR A 405 10.26 -15.99 -2.90
N VAL A 406 10.72 -15.56 -1.73
CA VAL A 406 11.50 -14.31 -1.61
C VAL A 406 12.92 -14.58 -2.07
N LEU A 407 13.39 -13.82 -3.05
CA LEU A 407 14.70 -13.94 -3.66
C LEU A 407 15.71 -12.90 -3.13
N LYS A 408 15.19 -11.71 -2.77
CA LYS A 408 15.97 -10.58 -2.23
C LYS A 408 15.08 -9.76 -1.26
N PRO A 409 15.71 -9.06 -0.30
CA PRO A 409 17.13 -9.06 0.07
C PRO A 409 17.59 -10.41 0.68
N ASP A 410 18.90 -10.63 0.77
CA ASP A 410 19.45 -11.94 1.19
C ASP A 410 19.03 -12.34 2.62
N GLU A 411 18.84 -11.38 3.51
CA GLU A 411 18.35 -11.60 4.88
C GLU A 411 16.90 -12.08 4.97
N GLU A 412 16.10 -11.83 3.91
CA GLU A 412 14.70 -12.26 3.80
C GLU A 412 14.50 -13.46 2.87
N LYS A 413 15.57 -13.90 2.19
CA LYS A 413 15.51 -14.95 1.19
C LYS A 413 14.93 -16.25 1.75
N THR A 414 13.96 -16.83 1.02
CA THR A 414 13.30 -18.09 1.39
C THR A 414 13.61 -19.25 0.45
N GLY A 415 14.25 -18.99 -0.69
CA GLY A 415 14.65 -20.03 -1.65
C GLY A 415 15.35 -19.43 -2.86
N ASP A 416 15.67 -20.28 -3.83
CA ASP A 416 16.36 -19.91 -5.08
C ASP A 416 15.35 -19.64 -6.20
N VAL A 417 15.78 -18.83 -7.18
CA VAL A 417 14.99 -18.56 -8.39
C VAL A 417 14.89 -19.81 -9.27
N ILE A 418 13.70 -20.12 -9.75
CA ILE A 418 13.49 -21.11 -10.80
C ILE A 418 13.88 -20.44 -12.12
N TYR A 419 15.01 -20.87 -12.70
CA TYR A 419 15.60 -20.27 -13.88
C TYR A 419 16.00 -21.36 -14.90
N PRO A 420 15.82 -21.15 -16.22
CA PRO A 420 15.11 -20.02 -16.85
C PRO A 420 13.60 -20.05 -16.60
N TYR A 421 12.91 -18.95 -16.91
CA TYR A 421 11.47 -18.75 -16.73
C TYR A 421 10.62 -19.93 -17.21
N ALA A 422 11.00 -20.55 -18.33
CA ALA A 422 10.30 -21.71 -18.88
C ALA A 422 10.22 -22.92 -17.92
N ASN A 423 11.16 -23.05 -16.97
CA ASN A 423 11.16 -24.16 -16.00
C ASN A 423 10.06 -24.00 -14.93
N ALA A 424 9.61 -22.78 -14.67
CA ALA A 424 8.53 -22.50 -13.73
C ALA A 424 7.15 -22.59 -14.40
N VAL A 425 7.08 -22.39 -15.71
CA VAL A 425 5.87 -22.50 -16.51
C VAL A 425 5.67 -23.96 -16.89
N LYS A 426 5.17 -24.76 -15.96
CA LYS A 426 4.78 -26.15 -16.26
C LYS A 426 3.61 -26.13 -17.26
N ALA A 427 3.73 -26.89 -18.35
CA ALA A 427 2.72 -27.03 -19.37
C ALA A 427 1.42 -27.64 -18.80
#